data_8d5da53cf571d8f37eec6c526d37482b
#
_entry.id   8d5da53cf571d8f37eec6c526d37482b
#
_cell.length_a   1.000
_cell.length_b   1.000
_cell.length_c   1.000
_cell.angle_alpha   90.00
_cell.angle_beta   90.00
_cell.angle_gamma   90.00
#
_symmetry.space_group_name_H-M   'P 1'
#
loop_
_entity.id
_entity.type
_entity.pdbx_description
1 polymer ?
#
loop_
_entity_poly.entity_id
_entity_poly.type
_entity_poly.pdbx_seq_one_letter_code
_entity_poly.pdbx_strand_id
1 'polypeptide(L)'
;MPVNDGDLVAAAAAYATVLPAHFDLVHLGLGPDGHTASLVPGDPALAVTDRLVALTQPYQGRVRMTLTYLALARARQLLWLVTGGDKKGPLARLLAGDTTIPAGRVEAAASLVMADRAAT
;
A
#
# COMPACT_ATOMS: atom_id res chain seq x y z
N MET A 1 10.31 7.19 -3.61
CA MET A 1 9.72 7.58 -4.92
C MET A 1 10.06 9.03 -5.19
N PRO A 2 10.76 9.33 -6.28
CA PRO A 2 11.07 10.72 -6.59
C PRO A 2 9.79 11.47 -6.98
N VAL A 3 9.50 12.54 -6.24
CA VAL A 3 8.31 13.38 -6.46
C VAL A 3 8.69 14.83 -6.70
N ASN A 4 9.90 15.04 -7.20
CA ASN A 4 10.48 16.39 -7.30
C ASN A 4 10.10 17.13 -8.57
N ASP A 5 9.41 16.48 -9.49
CA ASP A 5 9.04 17.08 -10.76
C ASP A 5 7.65 17.71 -10.70
N GLY A 6 7.49 18.85 -11.39
CA GLY A 6 6.20 19.48 -11.54
C GLY A 6 5.18 18.60 -12.28
N ASP A 7 5.64 17.59 -13.04
CA ASP A 7 4.78 16.62 -13.73
C ASP A 7 4.81 15.28 -13.01
N LEU A 8 3.87 15.11 -12.08
CA LEU A 8 3.75 13.88 -11.31
C LEU A 8 3.29 12.69 -12.16
N VAL A 9 2.50 12.93 -13.20
CA VAL A 9 2.04 11.85 -14.10
C VAL A 9 3.24 11.25 -14.84
N ALA A 10 4.12 12.10 -15.38
CA ALA A 10 5.34 11.63 -16.04
C ALA A 10 6.27 10.95 -15.05
N ALA A 11 6.40 11.47 -13.83
CA ALA A 11 7.22 10.86 -12.79
C ALA A 11 6.72 9.47 -12.40
N ALA A 12 5.41 9.30 -12.27
CA ALA A 12 4.81 8.00 -11.97
C ALA A 12 5.06 6.99 -13.09
N ALA A 13 4.90 7.41 -14.35
CA ALA A 13 5.16 6.54 -15.50
C ALA A 13 6.63 6.15 -15.58
N ALA A 14 7.55 7.09 -15.35
CA ALA A 14 9.00 6.83 -15.35
C ALA A 14 9.37 5.85 -14.22
N TYR A 15 8.82 6.04 -13.03
CA TYR A 15 9.09 5.14 -11.90
C TYR A 15 8.60 3.72 -12.19
N ALA A 16 7.43 3.58 -12.82
CA ALA A 16 6.89 2.27 -13.18
C ALA A 16 7.83 1.47 -14.10
N THR A 17 8.60 2.15 -14.96
CA THR A 17 9.51 1.49 -15.89
C THR A 17 10.72 0.85 -15.19
N VAL A 18 11.09 1.29 -14.00
CA VAL A 18 12.25 0.76 -13.26
C VAL A 18 11.87 -0.32 -12.26
N LEU A 19 10.59 -0.60 -12.10
CA LEU A 19 10.13 -1.65 -11.20
C LEU A 19 10.43 -3.03 -11.79
N PRO A 20 10.85 -4.00 -10.94
CA PRO A 20 11.07 -5.36 -11.41
C PRO A 20 9.76 -6.07 -11.76
N ALA A 21 9.87 -7.17 -12.52
CA ALA A 21 8.71 -8.00 -12.85
C ALA A 21 8.06 -8.60 -11.60
N HIS A 22 8.88 -8.96 -10.59
CA HIS A 22 8.45 -9.46 -9.29
C HIS A 22 9.29 -8.81 -8.20
N PHE A 23 8.66 -8.58 -7.04
CA PHE A 23 9.37 -8.19 -5.83
C PHE A 23 9.65 -9.44 -5.00
N ASP A 24 10.84 -9.59 -4.47
CA ASP A 24 11.15 -10.67 -3.54
C ASP A 24 10.42 -10.46 -2.22
N LEU A 25 10.44 -9.24 -1.72
CA LEU A 25 9.79 -8.84 -0.47
C LEU A 25 9.26 -7.42 -0.60
N VAL A 26 8.02 -7.22 -0.20
CA VAL A 26 7.45 -5.87 -0.04
C VAL A 26 7.12 -5.67 1.43
N HIS A 27 7.72 -4.65 2.02
CA HIS A 27 7.47 -4.24 3.40
C HIS A 27 6.35 -3.19 3.40
N LEU A 28 5.29 -3.46 4.15
CA LEU A 28 4.12 -2.59 4.25
C LEU A 28 3.86 -2.20 5.69
N GLY A 29 3.46 -0.94 5.88
CA GLY A 29 2.88 -0.47 7.12
C GLY A 29 1.35 -0.51 7.06
N LEU A 30 0.72 -0.25 8.20
CA LEU A 30 -0.74 -0.22 8.34
C LEU A 30 -1.15 1.06 9.05
N GLY A 31 -2.00 1.86 8.40
CA GLY A 31 -2.53 3.07 9.01
C GLY A 31 -3.72 2.81 9.93
N PRO A 32 -4.05 3.77 10.82
CA PRO A 32 -5.20 3.63 11.72
C PRO A 32 -6.54 3.51 11.00
N ASP A 33 -6.62 4.05 9.78
CA ASP A 33 -7.80 3.97 8.90
C ASP A 33 -7.78 2.73 8.00
N GLY A 34 -6.80 1.85 8.15
CA GLY A 34 -6.65 0.66 7.33
C GLY A 34 -5.90 0.89 6.02
N HIS A 35 -5.32 2.09 5.81
CA HIS A 35 -4.53 2.32 4.60
C HIS A 35 -3.19 1.58 4.66
N THR A 36 -2.63 1.32 3.50
CA THR A 36 -1.25 0.84 3.34
C THR A 36 -0.64 1.51 2.11
N ALA A 37 0.68 1.68 2.09
CA ALA A 37 1.36 2.53 1.10
C ALA A 37 0.68 3.91 1.08
N SER A 38 0.25 4.41 -0.08
CA SER A 38 -0.67 5.55 -0.15
C SER A 38 -2.04 5.15 -0.72
N LEU A 39 -2.43 3.89 -0.51
CA LEU A 39 -3.76 3.38 -0.83
C LEU A 39 -4.67 3.66 0.38
N VAL A 40 -5.41 4.76 0.31
CA VAL A 40 -6.26 5.24 1.41
C VAL A 40 -7.73 4.99 1.11
N PRO A 41 -8.59 4.88 2.15
CA PRO A 41 -10.01 4.64 1.92
C PRO A 41 -10.63 5.70 1.00
N GLY A 42 -11.42 5.23 0.03
CA GLY A 42 -12.15 6.09 -0.89
C GLY A 42 -11.33 6.72 -2.02
N ASP A 43 -10.02 6.44 -2.10
CA ASP A 43 -9.18 7.04 -3.13
C ASP A 43 -9.36 6.29 -4.46
N PRO A 44 -9.42 7.03 -5.61
CA PRO A 44 -9.49 6.40 -6.93
C PRO A 44 -8.32 5.47 -7.25
N ALA A 45 -7.16 5.65 -6.62
CA ALA A 45 -6.01 4.76 -6.81
C ALA A 45 -6.34 3.30 -6.43
N LEU A 46 -7.31 3.08 -5.55
CA LEU A 46 -7.76 1.73 -5.18
C LEU A 46 -8.34 0.97 -6.38
N ALA A 47 -8.89 1.66 -7.35
CA ALA A 47 -9.54 1.06 -8.52
C ALA A 47 -8.60 0.91 -9.73
N VAL A 48 -7.35 1.33 -9.64
CA VAL A 48 -6.39 1.26 -10.74
C VAL A 48 -5.95 -0.18 -10.94
N THR A 49 -6.16 -0.71 -12.16
CA THR A 49 -5.86 -2.10 -12.52
C THR A 49 -4.95 -2.22 -13.74
N ASP A 50 -4.56 -1.11 -14.36
CA ASP A 50 -3.86 -1.07 -15.64
C ASP A 50 -2.42 -0.55 -15.54
N ARG A 51 -1.95 -0.19 -14.36
CA ARG A 51 -0.61 0.36 -14.17
C ARG A 51 -0.08 0.04 -12.78
N LEU A 52 1.25 0.12 -12.63
CA LEU A 52 1.94 -0.27 -11.41
C LEU A 52 2.05 0.85 -10.39
N VAL A 53 2.04 2.10 -10.87
CA VAL A 53 2.17 3.30 -10.05
C VAL A 53 1.03 4.25 -10.38
N ALA A 54 0.38 4.76 -9.36
CA ALA A 54 -0.72 5.70 -9.52
C ALA A 54 -0.51 6.93 -8.63
N LEU A 55 -1.19 8.01 -8.98
CA LEU A 55 -1.29 9.20 -8.14
C LEU A 55 -2.58 9.13 -7.33
N THR A 56 -2.50 9.60 -6.09
CA THR A 56 -3.66 9.71 -5.21
C THR A 56 -4.32 11.07 -5.37
N GLN A 57 -5.54 11.18 -4.86
CA GLN A 57 -6.11 12.47 -4.53
C GLN A 57 -5.31 13.11 -3.37
N PRO A 58 -5.42 14.43 -3.15
CA PRO A 58 -4.75 15.04 -2.03
C PRO A 58 -5.12 14.35 -0.71
N TYR A 59 -4.10 13.92 0.02
CA TYR A 59 -4.23 13.30 1.34
C TYR A 59 -3.30 14.05 2.29
N GLN A 60 -3.85 14.60 3.35
CA GLN A 60 -3.11 15.49 4.25
C GLN A 60 -2.42 16.65 3.50
N GLY A 61 -3.15 17.23 2.54
CA GLY A 61 -2.69 18.39 1.77
C GLY A 61 -1.73 18.07 0.62
N ARG A 62 -1.46 16.79 0.32
CA ARG A 62 -0.49 16.42 -0.72
C ARG A 62 -1.02 15.32 -1.62
N VAL A 63 -0.78 15.48 -2.93
CA VAL A 63 -0.88 14.38 -3.89
C VAL A 63 0.31 13.44 -3.68
N ARG A 64 0.04 12.16 -3.58
CA ARG A 64 1.06 11.13 -3.35
C ARG A 64 1.14 10.19 -4.53
N MET A 65 2.28 9.57 -4.68
CA MET A 65 2.52 8.49 -5.63
C MET A 65 2.49 7.17 -4.86
N THR A 66 1.80 6.16 -5.39
CA THR A 66 1.68 4.87 -4.71
C THR A 66 1.87 3.72 -5.68
N LEU A 67 2.42 2.61 -5.17
CA LEU A 67 2.25 1.33 -5.84
C LEU A 67 0.77 0.94 -5.79
N THR A 68 0.28 0.39 -6.89
CA THR A 68 -1.11 -0.09 -6.99
C THR A 68 -1.24 -1.50 -6.47
N TYR A 69 -2.47 -1.99 -6.32
CA TYR A 69 -2.70 -3.41 -6.01
C TYR A 69 -2.09 -4.33 -7.06
N LEU A 70 -2.11 -3.92 -8.33
CA LEU A 70 -1.46 -4.68 -9.40
C LEU A 70 0.03 -4.86 -9.15
N ALA A 71 0.72 -3.80 -8.72
CA ALA A 71 2.15 -3.88 -8.38
C ALA A 71 2.39 -4.73 -7.14
N LEU A 72 1.60 -4.53 -6.09
CA LEU A 72 1.76 -5.28 -4.83
C LEU A 72 1.49 -6.77 -5.02
N ALA A 73 0.60 -7.15 -5.94
CA ALA A 73 0.34 -8.55 -6.26
C ALA A 73 1.54 -9.28 -6.89
N ARG A 74 2.55 -8.54 -7.34
CA ARG A 74 3.80 -9.12 -7.85
C ARG A 74 4.78 -9.50 -6.75
N ALA A 75 4.48 -9.21 -5.48
CA ALA A 75 5.34 -9.59 -4.38
C ALA A 75 5.29 -11.10 -4.16
N ARG A 76 6.46 -11.71 -3.99
CA ARG A 76 6.58 -13.10 -3.58
C ARG A 76 6.24 -13.25 -2.10
N GLN A 77 6.57 -12.23 -1.31
CA GLN A 77 6.23 -12.17 0.10
C GLN A 77 5.94 -10.73 0.52
N LEU A 78 4.89 -10.56 1.32
CA LEU A 78 4.62 -9.31 2.03
C LEU A 78 5.11 -9.45 3.46
N LEU A 79 5.70 -8.38 3.98
CA LEU A 79 6.01 -8.24 5.39
C LEU A 79 5.24 -7.03 5.93
N TRP A 80 4.29 -7.29 6.81
CA TRP A 80 3.56 -6.26 7.53
C TRP A 80 4.26 -5.98 8.85
N LEU A 81 4.64 -4.73 9.09
CA LEU A 81 5.18 -4.31 10.37
C LEU A 81 4.18 -3.36 11.01
N VAL A 82 3.59 -3.77 12.13
CA VAL A 82 2.47 -3.07 12.78
C VAL A 82 2.80 -2.84 14.25
N THR A 83 2.90 -1.57 14.64
CA THR A 83 3.24 -1.19 16.01
C THR A 83 2.27 -0.12 16.52
N GLY A 84 1.97 -0.19 17.81
CA GLY A 84 1.16 0.81 18.51
C GLY A 84 -0.29 0.38 18.71
N GLY A 85 -0.87 0.89 19.81
CA GLY A 85 -2.25 0.54 20.21
C GLY A 85 -3.33 1.06 19.26
N ASP A 86 -3.04 2.11 18.50
CA ASP A 86 -3.93 2.65 17.48
C ASP A 86 -4.09 1.72 16.27
N LYS A 87 -3.24 0.69 16.17
CA LYS A 87 -3.30 -0.30 15.09
C LYS A 87 -4.09 -1.56 15.47
N LYS A 88 -4.54 -1.67 16.71
CA LYS A 88 -5.23 -2.87 17.20
C LYS A 88 -6.47 -3.20 16.37
N GLY A 89 -7.31 -2.21 16.09
CA GLY A 89 -8.50 -2.38 15.26
C GLY A 89 -8.16 -2.76 13.82
N PRO A 90 -7.36 -1.95 13.10
CA PRO A 90 -7.01 -2.28 11.71
C PRO A 90 -6.22 -3.58 11.59
N LEU A 91 -5.37 -3.93 12.54
CA LEU A 91 -4.67 -5.22 12.50
C LEU A 91 -5.64 -6.40 12.61
N ALA A 92 -6.61 -6.33 13.51
CA ALA A 92 -7.63 -7.38 13.63
C ALA A 92 -8.40 -7.54 12.31
N ARG A 93 -8.73 -6.44 11.64
CA ARG A 93 -9.40 -6.49 10.34
C ARG A 93 -8.51 -7.06 9.24
N LEU A 94 -7.23 -6.70 9.23
CA LEU A 94 -6.25 -7.25 8.29
C LEU A 94 -6.15 -8.78 8.45
N LEU A 95 -6.01 -9.26 9.68
CA LEU A 95 -5.91 -10.70 9.97
C LEU A 95 -7.19 -11.46 9.64
N ALA A 96 -8.34 -10.79 9.72
CA ALA A 96 -9.63 -11.37 9.34
C ALA A 96 -9.89 -11.37 7.82
N GLY A 97 -8.98 -10.79 7.02
CA GLY A 97 -9.17 -10.67 5.59
C GLY A 97 -10.24 -9.66 5.18
N ASP A 98 -10.45 -8.63 5.99
CA ASP A 98 -11.49 -7.62 5.76
C ASP A 98 -11.14 -6.75 4.56
N THR A 99 -11.85 -6.93 3.45
CA THR A 99 -11.62 -6.19 2.21
C THR A 99 -12.27 -4.80 2.20
N THR A 100 -12.93 -4.40 3.27
CA THR A 100 -13.46 -3.03 3.41
C THR A 100 -12.37 -2.02 3.77
N ILE A 101 -11.21 -2.48 4.24
CA ILE A 101 -10.04 -1.63 4.41
C ILE A 101 -9.06 -1.86 3.27
N PRO A 102 -8.32 -0.81 2.82
CA PRO A 102 -7.38 -0.96 1.71
C PRO A 102 -6.32 -2.03 1.94
N ALA A 103 -5.78 -2.15 3.15
CA ALA A 103 -4.76 -3.16 3.47
C ALA A 103 -5.28 -4.58 3.28
N GLY A 104 -6.54 -4.84 3.60
CA GLY A 104 -7.13 -6.17 3.48
C GLY A 104 -7.34 -6.63 2.03
N ARG A 105 -7.18 -5.73 1.06
CA ARG A 105 -7.31 -6.02 -0.37
C ARG A 105 -5.98 -6.33 -1.05
N VAL A 106 -4.86 -6.22 -0.34
CA VAL A 106 -3.54 -6.56 -0.90
C VAL A 106 -3.41 -8.07 -1.00
N GLU A 107 -3.05 -8.55 -2.18
CA GLU A 107 -2.87 -9.97 -2.46
C GLU A 107 -1.41 -10.26 -2.75
N ALA A 108 -0.92 -11.39 -2.25
CA ALA A 108 0.41 -11.91 -2.56
C ALA A 108 0.45 -13.42 -2.29
N ALA A 109 1.49 -14.08 -2.81
CA ALA A 109 1.66 -15.52 -2.63
C ALA A 109 1.89 -15.91 -1.16
N ALA A 110 2.56 -15.06 -0.38
CA ALA A 110 2.82 -15.27 1.03
C ALA A 110 2.81 -13.93 1.79
N SER A 111 2.42 -13.96 3.05
CA SER A 111 2.33 -12.78 3.89
C SER A 111 2.74 -13.12 5.31
N LEU A 112 3.60 -12.30 5.90
CA LEU A 112 4.02 -12.39 7.29
C LEU A 112 3.65 -11.09 7.99
N VAL A 113 3.07 -11.21 9.18
CA VAL A 113 2.74 -10.06 10.03
C VAL A 113 3.64 -10.08 11.26
N MET A 114 4.34 -8.99 11.48
CA MET A 114 5.11 -8.73 12.71
C MET A 114 4.45 -7.57 13.44
N ALA A 115 3.97 -7.81 14.64
CA ALA A 115 3.26 -6.82 15.43
C ALA A 115 3.82 -6.76 16.84
N ASP A 116 3.83 -5.57 17.43
CA ASP A 116 4.15 -5.44 18.85
C ASP A 116 2.93 -5.82 19.70
N ARG A 117 3.16 -5.92 21.03
CA ARG A 117 2.10 -6.30 21.96
C ARG A 117 0.95 -5.27 21.97
N ALA A 118 1.26 -3.98 21.80
CA ALA A 118 0.25 -2.92 21.83
C ALA A 118 -0.71 -3.00 20.65
N ALA A 119 -0.26 -3.48 19.49
CA ALA A 119 -1.09 -3.64 18.31
C ALA A 119 -1.98 -4.89 18.36
N THR A 120 -1.68 -5.80 19.25
CA THR A 120 -2.46 -7.02 19.47
C THR A 120 -3.38 -6.87 20.68
#